data_d3e16061d8b1cff82c12340b6927e6e2
#
_entry.id   d3e16061d8b1cff82c12340b6927e6e2
#
_cell.length_a   1.000
_cell.length_b   1.000
_cell.length_c   1.000
_cell.angle_alpha   90.00
_cell.angle_beta   90.00
_cell.angle_gamma   90.00
#
_symmetry.space_group_name_H-M   'P 1'
#
loop_
_entity.id
_entity.type
_entity.pdbx_description
1 polymer ?
#
loop_
_entity_poly.entity_id
_entity_poly.type
_entity_poly.pdbx_seq_one_letter_code
_entity_poly.pdbx_strand_id
1 'polypeptide(L)'
;MAGQVEDPVVVAPERSKARHRVGTVLLAVFLGLLVGVGAFAVFLHEATRGIWDRVATALSGRALSIDVSQPTVVDRIQRLQRLETVTYTMDKVVEGDRTSSILPDFLVGDKLLLSVHGQAIAGVDLGQLKPSDVTVSGKSVHVRLPEAQIFVSALDSGKTKVYSRSTGFFVQADPDLESEVRAKAEQELRNSALSAGILETAHKNAASTLTTLLLNLGFEQVQVD
;
A
#
# COMPACT_ATOMS: atom_id res chain seq x y z
N MET A 1 -100.53 -86.30 19.33
CA MET A 1 -101.00 -84.89 19.21
C MET A 1 -99.81 -84.00 18.97
N ALA A 2 -99.86 -83.32 17.93
CA ALA A 2 -98.82 -82.56 17.29
C ALA A 2 -98.11 -81.50 18.15
N GLY A 3 -96.88 -81.31 17.90
CA GLY A 3 -96.08 -80.22 18.34
C GLY A 3 -94.95 -79.98 17.33
N GLN A 4 -95.11 -79.01 16.46
CA GLN A 4 -94.13 -78.59 15.46
C GLN A 4 -92.92 -77.95 16.15
N VAL A 5 -91.78 -78.34 15.71
CA VAL A 5 -90.53 -77.64 16.08
C VAL A 5 -90.16 -76.69 14.97
N GLU A 6 -90.09 -75.42 15.28
CA GLU A 6 -89.61 -74.38 14.39
C GLU A 6 -88.06 -74.33 14.47
N ASP A 7 -87.40 -74.38 13.34
CA ASP A 7 -85.97 -74.21 13.20
C ASP A 7 -85.57 -72.73 13.28
N PRO A 8 -84.48 -72.39 13.97
CA PRO A 8 -84.02 -71.02 14.00
C PRO A 8 -83.14 -70.71 12.77
N VAL A 9 -83.45 -69.59 12.14
CA VAL A 9 -82.76 -69.01 11.01
C VAL A 9 -81.38 -68.46 11.54
N VAL A 10 -80.32 -69.00 11.04
CA VAL A 10 -78.95 -68.51 11.30
C VAL A 10 -78.68 -67.35 10.34
N VAL A 11 -78.56 -66.14 10.83
CA VAL A 11 -78.13 -64.96 10.10
C VAL A 11 -76.59 -64.92 10.15
N ALA A 12 -75.93 -65.06 8.98
CA ALA A 12 -74.50 -64.93 8.84
C ALA A 12 -74.05 -63.43 8.85
N PRO A 13 -72.96 -63.07 9.52
CA PRO A 13 -72.50 -61.66 9.57
C PRO A 13 -71.70 -61.30 8.32
N GLU A 14 -72.16 -60.30 7.54
CA GLU A 14 -71.44 -59.60 6.53
C GLU A 14 -70.32 -58.79 7.15
N ARG A 15 -69.12 -59.36 7.30
CA ARG A 15 -67.90 -58.67 7.72
C ARG A 15 -66.75 -58.98 6.79
N SER A 16 -66.64 -58.31 5.60
CA SER A 16 -65.39 -58.39 4.84
C SER A 16 -65.14 -57.25 3.84
N LYS A 17 -66.07 -56.35 3.53
CA LYS A 17 -65.88 -55.29 2.53
C LYS A 17 -65.25 -53.99 3.05
N ALA A 18 -65.30 -53.72 4.38
CA ALA A 18 -64.85 -52.47 4.99
C ALA A 18 -63.27 -52.46 5.19
N ARG A 19 -62.71 -53.63 5.50
CA ARG A 19 -61.24 -53.71 5.75
C ARG A 19 -60.36 -53.51 4.51
N HIS A 20 -60.82 -53.92 3.34
CA HIS A 20 -60.07 -53.68 2.08
C HIS A 20 -60.06 -52.20 1.66
N ARG A 21 -61.16 -51.47 1.91
CA ARG A 21 -61.22 -50.05 1.54
C ARG A 21 -60.35 -49.16 2.43
N VAL A 22 -60.22 -49.49 3.70
CA VAL A 22 -59.32 -48.76 4.62
C VAL A 22 -57.88 -49.03 4.29
N GLY A 23 -57.52 -50.27 3.97
CA GLY A 23 -56.14 -50.62 3.56
C GLY A 23 -55.71 -49.96 2.25
N THR A 24 -56.60 -49.86 1.23
CA THR A 24 -56.32 -49.19 -0.01
C THR A 24 -56.19 -47.68 0.13
N VAL A 25 -56.99 -47.02 1.02
CA VAL A 25 -56.89 -45.61 1.32
C VAL A 25 -55.57 -45.30 2.05
N LEU A 26 -55.20 -46.10 3.05
CA LEU A 26 -53.94 -45.96 3.77
C LEU A 26 -52.72 -46.16 2.84
N LEU A 27 -52.76 -47.14 1.96
CA LEU A 27 -51.68 -47.37 0.96
C LEU A 27 -51.60 -46.21 -0.05
N ALA A 28 -52.74 -45.67 -0.51
CA ALA A 28 -52.75 -44.53 -1.39
C ALA A 28 -52.19 -43.22 -0.73
N VAL A 29 -52.49 -43.01 0.58
CA VAL A 29 -51.97 -41.89 1.37
C VAL A 29 -50.47 -42.05 1.57
N PHE A 30 -50.01 -43.26 1.90
CA PHE A 30 -48.57 -43.56 2.09
C PHE A 30 -47.80 -43.40 0.80
N LEU A 31 -48.33 -43.85 -0.33
CA LEU A 31 -47.72 -43.69 -1.64
C LEU A 31 -47.68 -42.21 -2.05
N GLY A 32 -48.74 -41.44 -1.81
CA GLY A 32 -48.79 -39.98 -2.02
C GLY A 32 -47.76 -39.22 -1.19
N LEU A 33 -47.57 -39.65 0.06
CA LEU A 33 -46.58 -39.04 0.95
C LEU A 33 -45.13 -39.35 0.49
N LEU A 34 -44.86 -40.59 0.03
CA LEU A 34 -43.55 -40.94 -0.56
C LEU A 34 -43.25 -40.15 -1.83
N VAL A 35 -44.24 -40.00 -2.71
CA VAL A 35 -44.08 -39.19 -3.94
C VAL A 35 -43.85 -37.72 -3.60
N GLY A 36 -44.59 -37.20 -2.60
CA GLY A 36 -44.45 -35.82 -2.12
C GLY A 36 -43.06 -35.55 -1.53
N VAL A 37 -42.55 -36.46 -0.68
CA VAL A 37 -41.22 -36.36 -0.10
C VAL A 37 -40.13 -36.49 -1.18
N GLY A 38 -40.33 -37.40 -2.13
CA GLY A 38 -39.41 -37.54 -3.27
C GLY A 38 -39.36 -36.30 -4.16
N ALA A 39 -40.52 -35.74 -4.52
CA ALA A 39 -40.61 -34.48 -5.30
C ALA A 39 -39.99 -33.29 -4.54
N PHE A 40 -40.23 -33.21 -3.22
CA PHE A 40 -39.65 -32.16 -2.37
C PHE A 40 -38.11 -32.28 -2.24
N ALA A 41 -37.61 -33.52 -2.13
CA ALA A 41 -36.17 -33.78 -2.11
C ALA A 41 -35.48 -33.41 -3.46
N VAL A 42 -36.14 -33.70 -4.58
CA VAL A 42 -35.64 -33.31 -5.92
C VAL A 42 -35.70 -31.79 -6.07
N PHE A 43 -36.80 -31.15 -5.64
CA PHE A 43 -36.92 -29.70 -5.66
C PHE A 43 -35.84 -29.01 -4.81
N LEU A 44 -35.57 -29.50 -3.59
CA LEU A 44 -34.49 -28.99 -2.76
C LEU A 44 -33.12 -29.22 -3.40
N HIS A 45 -32.92 -30.37 -4.06
CA HIS A 45 -31.65 -30.68 -4.72
C HIS A 45 -31.37 -29.76 -5.92
N GLU A 46 -32.39 -29.47 -6.72
CA GLU A 46 -32.32 -28.52 -7.82
C GLU A 46 -32.16 -27.06 -7.32
N ALA A 47 -32.93 -26.66 -6.30
CA ALA A 47 -32.87 -25.33 -5.72
C ALA A 47 -31.50 -25.01 -5.06
N THR A 48 -30.89 -26.00 -4.41
CA THR A 48 -29.58 -25.82 -3.75
C THR A 48 -28.40 -25.81 -4.72
N ARG A 49 -28.46 -26.58 -5.83
CA ARG A 49 -27.42 -26.57 -6.85
C ARG A 49 -27.22 -25.17 -7.47
N GLY A 50 -28.32 -24.50 -7.83
CA GLY A 50 -28.23 -23.16 -8.43
C GLY A 50 -27.72 -22.07 -7.50
N ILE A 51 -27.86 -22.23 -6.19
CA ILE A 51 -27.38 -21.27 -5.18
C ILE A 51 -25.88 -21.49 -4.95
N TRP A 52 -25.43 -22.72 -4.81
CA TRP A 52 -24.00 -23.03 -4.60
C TRP A 52 -23.13 -22.69 -5.81
N ASP A 53 -23.63 -22.91 -7.03
CA ASP A 53 -22.93 -22.50 -8.26
C ASP A 53 -22.81 -20.96 -8.37
N ARG A 54 -23.84 -20.23 -7.96
CA ARG A 54 -23.79 -18.75 -7.94
C ARG A 54 -22.85 -18.22 -6.83
N VAL A 55 -22.84 -18.86 -5.67
CA VAL A 55 -21.92 -18.51 -4.59
C VAL A 55 -20.48 -18.90 -4.94
N ALA A 56 -20.27 -20.07 -5.52
CA ALA A 56 -18.96 -20.51 -5.99
C ALA A 56 -18.42 -19.60 -7.11
N THR A 57 -19.28 -19.16 -8.06
CA THR A 57 -18.87 -18.22 -9.12
C THR A 57 -18.63 -16.81 -8.54
N ALA A 58 -19.39 -16.37 -7.54
CA ALA A 58 -19.17 -15.08 -6.88
C ALA A 58 -17.91 -15.07 -6.01
N LEU A 59 -17.53 -16.21 -5.43
CA LEU A 59 -16.30 -16.35 -4.64
C LEU A 59 -15.07 -16.62 -5.52
N SER A 60 -15.20 -17.39 -6.60
CA SER A 60 -14.11 -17.66 -7.55
C SER A 60 -13.88 -16.52 -8.56
N GLY A 61 -14.88 -15.64 -8.77
CA GLY A 61 -14.75 -14.44 -9.62
C GLY A 61 -14.00 -13.27 -8.98
N ARG A 62 -13.59 -13.38 -7.70
CA ARG A 62 -12.69 -12.43 -7.03
C ARG A 62 -11.25 -12.93 -6.98
N ALA A 63 -10.75 -13.51 -8.05
CA ALA A 63 -9.32 -13.53 -8.25
C ALA A 63 -8.90 -12.06 -8.43
N LEU A 64 -8.08 -11.54 -7.49
CA LEU A 64 -7.43 -10.25 -7.63
C LEU A 64 -6.50 -10.37 -8.84
N SER A 65 -7.00 -10.09 -10.03
CA SER A 65 -6.18 -10.00 -11.23
C SER A 65 -5.45 -8.67 -11.14
N ILE A 66 -4.26 -8.70 -10.58
CA ILE A 66 -3.34 -7.56 -10.63
C ILE A 66 -2.84 -7.54 -12.07
N ASP A 67 -3.26 -6.52 -12.83
CA ASP A 67 -2.67 -6.26 -14.14
C ASP A 67 -1.23 -5.81 -13.93
N VAL A 68 -0.29 -6.67 -14.27
CA VAL A 68 1.17 -6.44 -14.20
C VAL A 68 1.75 -6.11 -15.58
N SER A 69 0.92 -5.65 -16.52
CA SER A 69 1.42 -5.16 -17.81
C SER A 69 2.40 -3.99 -17.61
N GLN A 70 3.37 -3.87 -18.51
CA GLN A 70 4.40 -2.82 -18.43
C GLN A 70 3.82 -1.41 -18.26
N PRO A 71 2.79 -0.96 -19.01
CA PRO A 71 2.21 0.37 -18.84
C PRO A 71 1.63 0.57 -17.43
N THR A 72 0.96 -0.43 -16.87
CA THR A 72 0.38 -0.38 -15.52
C THR A 72 1.46 -0.28 -14.45
N VAL A 73 2.58 -1.00 -14.59
CA VAL A 73 3.71 -0.95 -13.66
C VAL A 73 4.35 0.44 -13.70
N VAL A 74 4.63 0.98 -14.89
CA VAL A 74 5.19 2.33 -15.05
C VAL A 74 4.31 3.38 -14.38
N ASP A 75 3.00 3.38 -14.68
CA ASP A 75 2.06 4.34 -14.10
C ASP A 75 1.99 4.25 -12.56
N ARG A 76 2.04 3.06 -12.00
CA ARG A 76 2.06 2.86 -10.54
C ARG A 76 3.35 3.39 -9.90
N ILE A 77 4.50 3.16 -10.53
CA ILE A 77 5.78 3.67 -10.03
C ILE A 77 5.83 5.20 -10.14
N GLN A 78 5.42 5.76 -11.29
CA GLN A 78 5.39 7.21 -11.49
C GLN A 78 4.48 7.95 -10.49
N ARG A 79 3.38 7.33 -10.04
CA ARG A 79 2.49 7.91 -9.02
C ARG A 79 3.17 8.10 -7.65
N LEU A 80 4.27 7.42 -7.38
CA LEU A 80 5.07 7.65 -6.18
C LEU A 80 5.82 8.97 -6.24
N GLN A 81 5.97 9.55 -7.44
CA GLN A 81 6.67 10.81 -7.69
C GLN A 81 8.08 10.83 -7.04
N ARG A 82 8.30 11.68 -6.05
CA ARG A 82 9.58 11.77 -5.34
C ARG A 82 9.70 10.69 -4.28
N LEU A 83 10.72 9.85 -4.41
CA LEU A 83 11.10 8.86 -3.41
C LEU A 83 12.29 9.40 -2.62
N GLU A 84 12.00 10.12 -1.53
CA GLU A 84 13.01 10.61 -0.59
C GLU A 84 13.50 9.46 0.26
N THR A 85 14.79 9.16 0.22
CA THR A 85 15.33 7.93 0.82
C THR A 85 16.45 8.16 1.81
N VAL A 86 17.02 9.38 1.84
CA VAL A 86 18.14 9.70 2.72
C VAL A 86 18.06 11.17 3.16
N THR A 87 18.37 11.40 4.42
CA THR A 87 18.55 12.75 5.00
C THR A 87 19.96 12.85 5.58
N TYR A 88 20.70 13.88 5.18
CA TYR A 88 21.97 14.27 5.75
C TYR A 88 21.76 15.49 6.64
N THR A 89 22.17 15.43 7.89
CA THR A 89 22.07 16.54 8.85
C THR A 89 23.46 17.07 9.18
N MET A 90 23.58 18.40 9.28
CA MET A 90 24.83 19.07 9.63
C MET A 90 24.58 20.05 10.79
N ASP A 91 25.42 19.95 11.81
CA ASP A 91 25.56 20.92 12.90
C ASP A 91 26.96 21.51 12.85
N LYS A 92 27.08 22.82 12.66
CA LYS A 92 28.36 23.48 12.48
C LYS A 92 28.33 24.93 12.94
N VAL A 93 29.47 25.49 13.30
CA VAL A 93 29.67 26.93 13.43
C VAL A 93 30.36 27.43 12.16
N VAL A 94 29.70 28.38 11.48
CA VAL A 94 30.22 28.99 10.26
C VAL A 94 30.62 30.43 10.57
N GLU A 95 31.79 30.80 10.11
CA GLU A 95 32.36 32.13 10.28
C GLU A 95 32.22 32.95 9.00
N GLY A 96 31.82 34.19 9.17
CA GLY A 96 31.90 35.23 8.16
C GLY A 96 32.54 36.48 8.75
N ASP A 97 33.33 37.14 7.96
CA ASP A 97 34.06 38.34 8.35
C ASP A 97 34.14 39.39 7.25
N ARG A 98 34.14 40.63 7.66
CA ARG A 98 34.49 41.79 6.86
C ARG A 98 35.80 42.30 7.41
N THR A 99 36.85 42.21 6.61
CA THR A 99 38.19 42.66 6.98
C THR A 99 38.65 43.77 6.06
N SER A 100 39.58 44.60 6.54
CA SER A 100 40.26 45.63 5.72
C SER A 100 41.71 45.23 5.54
N SER A 101 42.24 45.43 4.32
CA SER A 101 43.63 45.17 4.02
C SER A 101 44.56 46.28 4.55
N ILE A 102 44.00 47.41 5.03
CA ILE A 102 44.77 48.60 5.42
C ILE A 102 44.72 48.84 6.93
N LEU A 103 43.55 48.60 7.56
CA LEU A 103 43.33 48.89 8.98
C LEU A 103 43.13 47.59 9.77
N PRO A 104 43.59 47.51 11.03
CA PRO A 104 43.34 46.37 11.89
C PRO A 104 41.87 46.08 12.13
N ASP A 105 41.49 44.79 12.21
CA ASP A 105 40.11 44.33 12.34
C ASP A 105 39.42 44.85 13.59
N PHE A 106 40.12 45.10 14.72
CA PHE A 106 39.55 45.66 15.89
C PHE A 106 39.03 47.11 15.73
N LEU A 107 39.45 47.80 14.67
CA LEU A 107 39.00 49.14 14.31
C LEU A 107 37.83 49.12 13.30
N VAL A 108 37.94 48.31 12.27
CA VAL A 108 37.06 48.33 11.11
C VAL A 108 36.54 46.94 10.67
N GLY A 109 36.86 45.88 11.37
CA GLY A 109 36.34 44.56 11.07
C GLY A 109 34.92 44.31 11.56
N ASP A 110 34.23 43.37 10.96
CA ASP A 110 32.97 42.86 11.45
C ASP A 110 32.98 41.32 11.29
N LYS A 111 33.00 40.59 12.38
CA LYS A 111 33.14 39.15 12.44
C LYS A 111 31.89 38.52 13.05
N LEU A 112 31.31 37.58 12.36
CA LEU A 112 30.11 36.86 12.76
C LEU A 112 30.40 35.36 12.85
N LEU A 113 30.06 34.73 13.97
CA LEU A 113 29.97 33.29 14.14
C LEU A 113 28.51 32.87 14.16
N LEU A 114 28.10 32.04 13.24
CA LEU A 114 26.74 31.52 13.13
C LEU A 114 26.73 30.04 13.46
N SER A 115 25.99 29.67 14.50
CA SER A 115 25.69 28.24 14.79
C SER A 115 24.57 27.81 13.88
N VAL A 116 24.84 26.91 12.96
CA VAL A 116 23.88 26.44 11.94
C VAL A 116 23.49 25.00 12.18
N HIS A 117 22.19 24.72 12.01
CA HIS A 117 21.64 23.39 11.91
C HIS A 117 20.94 23.29 10.56
N GLY A 118 21.30 22.29 9.76
CA GLY A 118 20.74 22.14 8.42
C GLY A 118 20.55 20.69 8.02
N GLN A 119 19.72 20.48 7.03
CA GLN A 119 19.49 19.16 6.46
C GLN A 119 19.48 19.21 4.93
N ALA A 120 20.01 18.16 4.32
CA ALA A 120 19.88 17.88 2.90
C ALA A 120 19.11 16.58 2.73
N ILE A 121 18.07 16.59 1.90
CA ILE A 121 17.22 15.44 1.61
C ILE A 121 17.47 15.05 0.15
N ALA A 122 17.81 13.77 -0.06
CA ALA A 122 18.04 13.23 -1.40
C ALA A 122 17.19 11.98 -1.66
N GLY A 123 16.98 11.71 -2.93
CA GLY A 123 16.17 10.61 -3.40
C GLY A 123 16.13 10.53 -4.92
N VAL A 124 15.19 9.78 -5.44
CA VAL A 124 14.96 9.58 -6.87
C VAL A 124 13.59 10.12 -7.26
N ASP A 125 13.52 10.86 -8.36
CA ASP A 125 12.25 11.34 -8.92
C ASP A 125 11.68 10.29 -9.88
N LEU A 126 10.82 9.44 -9.35
CA LEU A 126 10.17 8.37 -10.11
C LEU A 126 9.16 8.91 -11.14
N GLY A 127 8.74 10.17 -11.03
CA GLY A 127 7.92 10.83 -12.05
C GLY A 127 8.64 11.00 -13.39
N GLN A 128 9.99 10.98 -13.40
CA GLN A 128 10.82 11.05 -14.60
C GLN A 128 11.04 9.70 -15.29
N LEU A 129 10.57 8.60 -14.69
CA LEU A 129 10.69 7.25 -15.25
C LEU A 129 9.96 7.18 -16.60
N LYS A 130 10.61 6.63 -17.60
CA LYS A 130 10.03 6.45 -18.94
C LYS A 130 9.57 5.01 -19.13
N PRO A 131 8.61 4.74 -20.02
CA PRO A 131 8.23 3.37 -20.37
C PRO A 131 9.40 2.51 -20.85
N SER A 132 10.42 3.10 -21.50
CA SER A 132 11.65 2.41 -21.92
C SER A 132 12.53 1.95 -20.76
N ASP A 133 12.36 2.52 -19.57
CA ASP A 133 13.18 2.23 -18.39
C ASP A 133 12.63 1.06 -17.57
N VAL A 134 11.45 0.54 -17.96
CA VAL A 134 10.80 -0.61 -17.32
C VAL A 134 10.57 -1.70 -18.34
N THR A 135 11.05 -2.90 -18.08
CA THR A 135 10.81 -4.08 -18.89
C THR A 135 10.12 -5.15 -18.04
N VAL A 136 8.94 -5.60 -18.46
CA VAL A 136 8.18 -6.67 -17.79
C VAL A 136 8.13 -7.90 -18.69
N SER A 137 8.50 -9.06 -18.14
CA SER A 137 8.44 -10.35 -18.84
C SER A 137 7.85 -11.42 -17.90
N GLY A 138 6.55 -11.68 -18.01
CA GLY A 138 5.84 -12.57 -17.11
C GLY A 138 5.94 -12.11 -15.66
N LYS A 139 6.62 -12.87 -14.81
CA LYS A 139 6.83 -12.53 -13.39
C LYS A 139 8.19 -11.86 -13.11
N SER A 140 8.93 -11.51 -14.14
CA SER A 140 10.20 -10.80 -14.03
C SER A 140 10.01 -9.33 -14.41
N VAL A 141 10.64 -8.42 -13.66
CA VAL A 141 10.65 -7.00 -13.94
C VAL A 141 12.05 -6.43 -13.78
N HIS A 142 12.46 -5.61 -14.74
CA HIS A 142 13.70 -4.84 -14.69
C HIS A 142 13.34 -3.36 -14.78
N VAL A 143 13.85 -2.56 -13.83
CA VAL A 143 13.62 -1.12 -13.75
C VAL A 143 14.96 -0.40 -13.69
N ARG A 144 15.19 0.54 -14.61
CA ARG A 144 16.30 1.49 -14.56
C ARG A 144 15.84 2.77 -13.90
N LEU A 145 16.41 3.08 -12.72
CA LEU A 145 16.05 4.28 -11.98
C LEU A 145 16.61 5.54 -12.64
N PRO A 146 15.89 6.67 -12.56
CA PRO A 146 16.47 7.99 -12.79
C PRO A 146 17.61 8.28 -11.80
N GLU A 147 18.47 9.23 -12.15
CA GLU A 147 19.56 9.67 -11.29
C GLU A 147 19.01 10.25 -9.96
N ALA A 148 19.71 9.90 -8.87
CA ALA A 148 19.42 10.47 -7.57
C ALA A 148 19.80 11.96 -7.52
N GLN A 149 19.01 12.76 -6.81
CA GLN A 149 19.22 14.20 -6.68
C GLN A 149 18.90 14.70 -5.28
N ILE A 150 19.47 15.85 -4.92
CA ILE A 150 19.10 16.55 -3.69
C ILE A 150 17.84 17.36 -3.99
N PHE A 151 16.75 17.03 -3.30
CA PHE A 151 15.47 17.73 -3.41
C PHE A 151 15.42 18.99 -2.55
N VAL A 152 16.02 18.91 -1.37
CA VAL A 152 16.04 20.00 -0.39
C VAL A 152 17.43 20.11 0.20
N SER A 153 17.94 21.33 0.32
CA SER A 153 19.11 21.68 1.12
C SER A 153 18.83 23.01 1.79
N ALA A 154 18.57 22.98 3.09
CA ALA A 154 18.13 24.16 3.81
C ALA A 154 18.61 24.17 5.27
N LEU A 155 18.84 25.37 5.80
CA LEU A 155 19.08 25.57 7.23
C LEU A 155 17.75 25.63 7.98
N ASP A 156 17.72 25.06 9.18
CA ASP A 156 16.62 25.21 10.14
C ASP A 156 16.71 26.61 10.78
N SER A 157 15.85 27.51 10.38
CA SER A 157 15.82 28.88 10.91
C SER A 157 15.55 28.96 12.42
N GLY A 158 14.84 27.98 12.99
CA GLY A 158 14.54 27.95 14.40
C GLY A 158 15.74 27.53 15.26
N LYS A 159 16.66 26.74 14.68
CA LYS A 159 17.88 26.25 15.35
C LYS A 159 19.13 27.00 14.97
N THR A 160 19.12 27.71 13.84
CA THR A 160 20.26 28.52 13.37
C THR A 160 20.23 29.88 14.04
N LYS A 161 21.30 30.23 14.76
CA LYS A 161 21.40 31.47 15.56
C LYS A 161 22.79 32.04 15.55
N VAL A 162 22.88 33.36 15.73
CA VAL A 162 24.15 34.05 15.96
C VAL A 162 24.74 33.56 17.29
N TYR A 163 25.92 32.94 17.19
CA TYR A 163 26.70 32.51 18.36
C TYR A 163 27.50 33.65 18.96
N SER A 164 28.17 34.41 18.09
CA SER A 164 28.97 35.58 18.50
C SER A 164 29.08 36.55 17.33
N ARG A 165 29.11 37.86 17.62
CA ARG A 165 29.46 38.91 16.68
C ARG A 165 30.38 39.90 17.33
N SER A 166 31.43 40.34 16.63
CA SER A 166 32.39 41.33 17.06
C SER A 166 32.56 42.35 15.95
N THR A 167 32.21 43.61 16.25
CA THR A 167 32.27 44.72 15.28
C THR A 167 33.30 45.74 15.76
N GLY A 168 34.11 46.28 14.85
CA GLY A 168 35.17 47.24 15.12
C GLY A 168 34.64 48.58 15.62
N PHE A 169 35.48 49.36 16.31
CA PHE A 169 35.07 50.61 16.93
C PHE A 169 34.62 51.70 15.99
N PHE A 170 35.05 51.70 14.74
CA PHE A 170 34.74 52.73 13.76
C PHE A 170 33.76 52.32 12.66
N VAL A 171 33.19 51.13 12.75
CA VAL A 171 32.22 50.62 11.81
C VAL A 171 30.92 50.21 12.50
N GLN A 172 29.85 50.19 11.77
CA GLN A 172 28.58 49.59 12.19
C GLN A 172 28.55 48.13 11.75
N ALA A 173 27.80 47.32 12.48
CA ALA A 173 27.52 45.95 12.08
C ALA A 173 26.88 45.89 10.67
N ASP A 174 27.48 45.13 9.76
CA ASP A 174 26.96 44.97 8.39
C ASP A 174 25.66 44.15 8.44
N PRO A 175 24.51 44.73 8.01
CA PRO A 175 23.23 44.01 8.04
C PRO A 175 23.20 42.80 7.11
N ASP A 176 24.00 42.79 6.04
CA ASP A 176 23.99 41.75 5.02
C ASP A 176 24.90 40.55 5.38
N LEU A 177 25.87 40.74 6.30
CA LEU A 177 26.84 39.71 6.68
C LEU A 177 26.17 38.41 7.15
N GLU A 178 25.08 38.49 7.93
CA GLU A 178 24.36 37.31 8.41
C GLU A 178 23.72 36.53 7.25
N SER A 179 23.12 37.24 6.31
CA SER A 179 22.50 36.63 5.12
C SER A 179 23.52 35.92 4.25
N GLU A 180 24.67 36.53 4.05
CA GLU A 180 25.78 35.94 3.28
C GLU A 180 26.36 34.69 3.98
N VAL A 181 26.53 34.75 5.33
CA VAL A 181 27.01 33.61 6.10
C VAL A 181 26.00 32.46 6.07
N ARG A 182 24.70 32.74 6.11
CA ARG A 182 23.65 31.73 5.93
C ARG A 182 23.72 31.09 4.54
N ALA A 183 23.84 31.87 3.47
CA ALA A 183 23.97 31.38 2.12
C ALA A 183 25.23 30.50 1.94
N LYS A 184 26.36 30.94 2.53
CA LYS A 184 27.61 30.14 2.57
C LYS A 184 27.38 28.82 3.31
N ALA A 185 26.71 28.83 4.46
CA ALA A 185 26.41 27.64 5.24
C ALA A 185 25.52 26.64 4.48
N GLU A 186 24.51 27.12 3.74
CA GLU A 186 23.67 26.27 2.88
C GLU A 186 24.48 25.62 1.76
N GLN A 187 25.40 26.38 1.14
CA GLN A 187 26.30 25.82 0.14
C GLN A 187 27.26 24.79 0.72
N GLU A 188 27.81 25.04 1.92
CA GLU A 188 28.65 24.08 2.62
C GLU A 188 27.90 22.81 3.01
N LEU A 189 26.64 22.93 3.47
CA LEU A 189 25.77 21.81 3.75
C LEU A 189 25.60 20.92 2.50
N ARG A 190 25.26 21.53 1.38
CA ARG A 190 25.10 20.81 0.10
C ARG A 190 26.39 20.10 -0.32
N ASN A 191 27.52 20.79 -0.27
CA ASN A 191 28.82 20.22 -0.64
C ASN A 191 29.23 19.09 0.30
N SER A 192 28.99 19.23 1.61
CA SER A 192 29.27 18.19 2.59
C SER A 192 28.41 16.96 2.37
N ALA A 193 27.11 17.12 2.09
CA ALA A 193 26.21 16.02 1.78
C ALA A 193 26.65 15.27 0.49
N LEU A 194 27.04 16.00 -0.56
CA LEU A 194 27.56 15.41 -1.79
C LEU A 194 28.86 14.63 -1.54
N SER A 195 29.79 15.23 -0.78
CA SER A 195 31.08 14.58 -0.43
C SER A 195 30.88 13.35 0.48
N ALA A 196 29.82 13.32 1.27
CA ALA A 196 29.42 12.16 2.08
C ALA A 196 28.73 11.05 1.26
N GLY A 197 28.56 11.21 -0.06
CA GLY A 197 27.98 10.20 -0.94
C GLY A 197 26.46 10.07 -0.80
N ILE A 198 25.76 11.18 -0.47
CA ILE A 198 24.30 11.17 -0.27
C ILE A 198 23.54 10.64 -1.48
N LEU A 199 24.00 10.97 -2.71
CA LEU A 199 23.33 10.55 -3.95
C LEU A 199 23.48 9.04 -4.19
N GLU A 200 24.65 8.47 -3.96
CA GLU A 200 24.86 7.03 -4.07
C GLU A 200 24.01 6.26 -3.06
N THR A 201 23.97 6.75 -1.82
CA THR A 201 23.15 6.17 -0.76
C THR A 201 21.65 6.29 -1.11
N ALA A 202 21.23 7.44 -1.63
CA ALA A 202 19.84 7.67 -2.05
C ALA A 202 19.43 6.71 -3.16
N HIS A 203 20.28 6.51 -4.16
CA HIS A 203 20.01 5.59 -5.26
C HIS A 203 19.89 4.13 -4.77
N LYS A 204 20.81 3.67 -3.94
CA LYS A 204 20.77 2.32 -3.35
C LYS A 204 19.53 2.08 -2.51
N ASN A 205 19.15 3.06 -1.69
CA ASN A 205 17.94 2.95 -0.86
C ASN A 205 16.66 2.94 -1.71
N ALA A 206 16.62 3.76 -2.78
CA ALA A 206 15.50 3.78 -3.71
C ALA A 206 15.36 2.44 -4.44
N ALA A 207 16.47 1.86 -4.92
CA ALA A 207 16.49 0.55 -5.56
C ALA A 207 15.96 -0.55 -4.62
N SER A 208 16.43 -0.56 -3.37
CA SER A 208 15.98 -1.52 -2.36
C SER A 208 14.49 -1.39 -2.04
N THR A 209 14.02 -0.15 -1.88
CA THR A 209 12.60 0.15 -1.60
C THR A 209 11.72 -0.29 -2.75
N LEU A 210 12.10 0.04 -3.99
CA LEU A 210 11.35 -0.34 -5.18
C LEU A 210 11.37 -1.86 -5.41
N THR A 211 12.49 -2.52 -5.16
CA THR A 211 12.59 -3.98 -5.21
C THR A 211 11.59 -4.63 -4.27
N THR A 212 11.54 -4.18 -3.01
CA THR A 212 10.59 -4.70 -2.02
C THR A 212 9.14 -4.45 -2.44
N LEU A 213 8.84 -3.28 -2.98
CA LEU A 213 7.51 -2.93 -3.48
C LEU A 213 7.09 -3.86 -4.62
N LEU A 214 7.97 -4.11 -5.60
CA LEU A 214 7.68 -4.94 -6.76
C LEU A 214 7.52 -6.42 -6.39
N LEU A 215 8.32 -6.94 -5.45
CA LEU A 215 8.14 -8.28 -4.90
C LEU A 215 6.75 -8.43 -4.23
N ASN A 216 6.32 -7.42 -3.48
CA ASN A 216 4.99 -7.40 -2.85
C ASN A 216 3.84 -7.29 -3.86
N LEU A 217 4.10 -6.79 -5.07
CA LEU A 217 3.15 -6.76 -6.18
C LEU A 217 3.04 -8.11 -6.92
N GLY A 218 3.85 -9.12 -6.53
CA GLY A 218 3.77 -10.48 -7.06
C GLY A 218 4.79 -10.83 -8.14
N PHE A 219 5.79 -9.97 -8.37
CA PHE A 219 6.94 -10.34 -9.20
C PHE A 219 7.84 -11.31 -8.42
N GLU A 220 8.39 -12.30 -9.12
CA GLU A 220 9.31 -13.30 -8.54
C GLU A 220 10.78 -12.92 -8.76
N GLN A 221 11.07 -12.21 -9.84
CA GLN A 221 12.40 -11.73 -10.20
C GLN A 221 12.34 -10.22 -10.42
N VAL A 222 13.06 -9.48 -9.58
CA VAL A 222 13.10 -8.02 -9.63
C VAL A 222 14.55 -7.57 -9.72
N GLN A 223 14.84 -6.81 -10.74
CA GLN A 223 16.13 -6.13 -10.91
C GLN A 223 15.87 -4.63 -11.00
N VAL A 224 16.57 -3.85 -10.16
CA VAL A 224 16.49 -2.38 -10.11
C VAL A 224 17.91 -1.83 -10.08
N ASP A 225 18.26 -0.99 -11.07
CA ASP A 225 19.57 -0.37 -11.29
C ASP A 225 19.47 1.10 -11.71
#